data_ad49e8e187dda22a4c8febc82848d5fc
#
_entry.id   ad49e8e187dda22a4c8febc82848d5fc
#
_cell.length_a   1.000
_cell.length_b   1.000
_cell.length_c   1.000
_cell.angle_alpha   90.00
_cell.angle_beta   90.00
_cell.angle_gamma   90.00
#
_symmetry.space_group_name_H-M   'P 1'
#
loop_
_entity.id
_entity.type
_entity.pdbx_description
1 polymer ?
#
loop_
_entity_poly.entity_id
_entity_poly.type
_entity_poly.pdbx_seq_one_letter_code
_entity_poly.pdbx_strand_id
1 'polypeptide(L)'
;MDLVQLGASAYQLQGGANVGLVVQEGRALVVDAGLDRDSGRRVVRAAEELGASVAAVIITHAHADHFGGAAEIKRRTGAPVYAPAFEAAIVENPMLEAYYLFGGAQPPAELLGKFTVGPACAVDGHLAAGAQTLAGFAVEAIPMPGHAQNQMMVAVGEVCFAADAFFQPAVLEKYGIPFYVDAAQAHASLDRLAALDGRFAWFVPGHGPAVAEAAPVVRLNQQRIEAIMDHVRRTLEPPAEASTVLARVAEALGVTIAGPTVYYLTMTTIQGCLSHLQAIGEAQVEVMDRRAVWSRRAG
;
A
#
# COMPACT_ATOMS: atom_id res chain seq x y z
N MET A 1 12.15 -15.56 -4.58
CA MET A 1 10.71 -15.41 -4.88
C MET A 1 10.21 -16.76 -5.29
N ASP A 2 9.20 -17.26 -4.62
CA ASP A 2 8.63 -18.58 -4.87
C ASP A 2 7.34 -18.42 -5.67
N LEU A 3 7.16 -19.21 -6.72
CA LEU A 3 5.96 -19.14 -7.57
C LEU A 3 4.90 -20.09 -7.03
N VAL A 4 3.75 -19.53 -6.64
CA VAL A 4 2.58 -20.25 -6.12
C VAL A 4 1.43 -20.12 -7.10
N GLN A 5 0.89 -21.23 -7.58
CA GLN A 5 -0.28 -21.26 -8.44
C GLN A 5 -1.56 -21.11 -7.61
N LEU A 6 -2.44 -20.20 -8.01
CA LEU A 6 -3.68 -19.87 -7.31
C LEU A 6 -4.95 -20.27 -8.09
N GLY A 7 -4.79 -20.74 -9.30
CA GLY A 7 -5.87 -21.15 -10.18
C GLY A 7 -5.34 -21.62 -11.53
N ALA A 8 -6.18 -21.72 -12.53
CA ALA A 8 -5.78 -22.23 -13.85
C ALA A 8 -4.74 -21.33 -14.55
N SER A 9 -4.80 -20.02 -14.34
CA SER A 9 -3.97 -19.02 -15.05
C SER A 9 -3.33 -17.98 -14.14
N ALA A 10 -3.60 -17.99 -12.84
CA ALA A 10 -3.13 -16.98 -11.91
C ALA A 10 -2.09 -17.54 -10.94
N TYR A 11 -1.07 -16.72 -10.67
CA TYR A 11 0.06 -17.08 -9.83
C TYR A 11 0.43 -15.91 -8.92
N GLN A 12 0.92 -16.24 -7.73
CA GLN A 12 1.59 -15.32 -6.82
C GLN A 12 3.09 -15.61 -6.83
N LEU A 13 3.90 -14.62 -7.16
CA LEU A 13 5.34 -14.67 -7.01
C LEU A 13 5.68 -14.08 -5.64
N GLN A 14 5.88 -14.94 -4.64
CA GLN A 14 6.10 -14.55 -3.24
C GLN A 14 7.50 -13.95 -3.04
N GLY A 15 7.56 -12.81 -2.35
CA GLY A 15 8.80 -12.09 -2.06
C GLY A 15 8.68 -11.17 -0.86
N GLY A 16 9.54 -10.17 -0.78
CA GLY A 16 9.43 -9.09 0.21
C GLY A 16 8.12 -8.31 0.02
N ALA A 17 7.80 -7.97 -1.22
CA ALA A 17 6.45 -7.70 -1.68
C ALA A 17 6.08 -8.75 -2.75
N ASN A 18 4.81 -9.09 -2.82
CA ASN A 18 4.28 -10.06 -3.77
C ASN A 18 4.06 -9.44 -5.14
N VAL A 19 4.19 -10.25 -6.18
CA VAL A 19 3.84 -9.89 -7.54
C VAL A 19 2.82 -10.88 -8.07
N GLY A 20 1.75 -10.38 -8.70
CA GLY A 20 0.77 -11.20 -9.39
C GLY A 20 1.19 -11.48 -10.82
N LEU A 21 0.95 -12.70 -11.30
CA LEU A 21 1.07 -13.07 -12.70
C LEU A 21 -0.23 -13.73 -13.15
N VAL A 22 -0.79 -13.27 -14.26
CA VAL A 22 -1.93 -13.93 -14.92
C VAL A 22 -1.53 -14.28 -16.33
N VAL A 23 -1.53 -15.57 -16.66
CA VAL A 23 -1.07 -16.10 -17.95
C VAL A 23 -2.26 -16.56 -18.79
N GLN A 24 -2.39 -15.99 -19.98
CA GLN A 24 -3.42 -16.34 -20.95
C GLN A 24 -2.80 -16.36 -22.35
N GLU A 25 -2.96 -17.43 -23.10
CA GLU A 25 -2.53 -17.57 -24.48
C GLU A 25 -1.05 -17.18 -24.71
N GLY A 26 -0.15 -17.63 -23.85
CA GLY A 26 1.28 -17.33 -23.93
C GLY A 26 1.66 -15.87 -23.60
N ARG A 27 0.74 -15.12 -22.97
CA ARG A 27 0.93 -13.72 -22.56
C ARG A 27 0.70 -13.60 -21.06
N ALA A 28 1.47 -12.77 -20.39
CA ALA A 28 1.40 -12.52 -18.96
C ALA A 28 1.00 -11.07 -18.66
N LEU A 29 -0.04 -10.90 -17.84
CA LEU A 29 -0.30 -9.66 -17.13
C LEU A 29 0.42 -9.71 -15.79
N VAL A 30 1.18 -8.69 -15.47
CA VAL A 30 1.89 -8.53 -14.20
C VAL A 30 1.13 -7.53 -13.33
N VAL A 31 0.91 -7.87 -12.05
CA VAL A 31 0.34 -6.95 -11.05
C VAL A 31 1.39 -6.71 -9.98
N ASP A 32 1.83 -5.48 -9.86
CA ASP A 32 3.02 -5.00 -9.16
C ASP A 32 4.34 -5.56 -9.71
N ALA A 33 5.48 -5.08 -9.22
CA ALA A 33 6.77 -5.37 -9.83
C ALA A 33 7.90 -5.69 -8.82
N GLY A 34 7.58 -5.63 -7.52
CA GLY A 34 8.58 -5.77 -6.47
C GLY A 34 9.49 -4.55 -6.30
N LEU A 35 10.47 -4.66 -5.41
CA LEU A 35 11.24 -3.54 -4.87
C LEU A 35 12.26 -2.90 -5.83
N ASP A 36 12.88 -3.68 -6.74
CA ASP A 36 14.07 -3.24 -7.47
C ASP A 36 14.26 -3.98 -8.81
N ARG A 37 15.35 -3.63 -9.51
CA ARG A 37 15.70 -4.26 -10.79
C ARG A 37 15.80 -5.78 -10.70
N ASP A 38 16.28 -6.33 -9.59
CA ASP A 38 16.41 -7.78 -9.43
C ASP A 38 15.04 -8.44 -9.31
N SER A 39 14.10 -7.78 -8.63
CA SER A 39 12.70 -8.19 -8.63
C SER A 39 12.11 -8.18 -10.04
N GLY A 40 12.29 -7.11 -10.79
CA GLY A 40 11.83 -7.01 -12.19
C GLY A 40 12.40 -8.12 -13.10
N ARG A 41 13.70 -8.47 -12.94
CA ARG A 41 14.31 -9.59 -13.69
C ARG A 41 13.68 -10.94 -13.34
N ARG A 42 13.38 -11.16 -12.05
CA ARG A 42 12.72 -12.40 -11.57
C ARG A 42 11.31 -12.52 -12.10
N VAL A 43 10.57 -11.40 -12.16
CA VAL A 43 9.22 -11.37 -12.73
C VAL A 43 9.24 -11.78 -14.21
N VAL A 44 10.15 -11.20 -15.02
CA VAL A 44 10.27 -11.56 -16.45
C VAL A 44 10.63 -13.03 -16.59
N ARG A 45 11.60 -13.53 -15.82
CA ARG A 45 11.98 -14.96 -15.85
C ARG A 45 10.81 -15.87 -15.46
N ALA A 46 10.03 -15.52 -14.42
CA ALA A 46 8.88 -16.32 -14.00
C ALA A 46 7.81 -16.39 -15.11
N ALA A 47 7.57 -15.31 -15.83
CA ALA A 47 6.68 -15.33 -16.99
C ALA A 47 7.22 -16.23 -18.12
N GLU A 48 8.53 -16.17 -18.42
CA GLU A 48 9.19 -17.02 -19.40
C GLU A 48 9.13 -18.51 -19.01
N GLU A 49 9.35 -18.86 -17.76
CA GLU A 49 9.24 -20.22 -17.21
C GLU A 49 7.81 -20.79 -17.32
N LEU A 50 6.80 -19.90 -17.30
CA LEU A 50 5.40 -20.24 -17.58
C LEU A 50 5.05 -20.26 -19.09
N GLY A 51 6.05 -20.10 -19.97
CA GLY A 51 5.85 -20.08 -21.42
C GLY A 51 5.15 -18.81 -21.93
N ALA A 52 5.25 -17.71 -21.20
CA ALA A 52 4.54 -16.46 -21.50
C ALA A 52 5.49 -15.26 -21.67
N SER A 53 5.10 -14.32 -22.55
CA SER A 53 5.73 -13.00 -22.65
C SER A 53 4.93 -11.96 -21.85
N VAL A 54 5.61 -11.04 -21.16
CA VAL A 54 4.93 -9.96 -20.42
C VAL A 54 4.23 -9.03 -21.40
N ALA A 55 2.92 -8.92 -21.29
CA ALA A 55 2.05 -8.11 -22.15
C ALA A 55 1.72 -6.74 -21.54
N ALA A 56 1.64 -6.63 -20.23
CA ALA A 56 1.43 -5.39 -19.51
C ALA A 56 1.82 -5.53 -18.03
N VAL A 57 2.08 -4.40 -17.38
CA VAL A 57 2.29 -4.27 -15.94
C VAL A 57 1.24 -3.32 -15.39
N ILE A 58 0.56 -3.72 -14.31
CA ILE A 58 -0.31 -2.85 -13.54
C ILE A 58 0.35 -2.61 -12.19
N ILE A 59 0.51 -1.36 -11.80
CA ILE A 59 0.96 -0.94 -10.47
C ILE A 59 -0.28 -0.58 -9.66
N THR A 60 -0.45 -1.22 -8.50
CA THR A 60 -1.60 -1.02 -7.62
C THR A 60 -1.52 0.29 -6.85
N HIS A 61 -0.33 0.66 -6.38
CA HIS A 61 0.01 1.90 -5.71
C HIS A 61 1.53 2.18 -5.79
N ALA A 62 1.95 3.38 -5.44
CA ALA A 62 3.29 3.89 -5.71
C ALA A 62 4.31 3.71 -4.58
N HIS A 63 4.18 2.68 -3.73
CA HIS A 63 5.28 2.35 -2.82
C HIS A 63 6.39 1.59 -3.55
N ALA A 64 7.63 1.89 -3.19
CA ALA A 64 8.81 1.44 -3.92
C ALA A 64 8.92 -0.09 -4.05
N ASP A 65 8.43 -0.84 -3.08
CA ASP A 65 8.42 -2.30 -3.09
C ASP A 65 7.32 -2.91 -3.98
N HIS A 66 6.41 -2.10 -4.50
CA HIS A 66 5.40 -2.49 -5.48
C HIS A 66 5.76 -2.08 -6.91
N PHE A 67 6.36 -0.90 -7.12
CA PHE A 67 6.68 -0.45 -8.47
C PHE A 67 8.18 -0.54 -8.85
N GLY A 68 9.09 -0.77 -7.89
CA GLY A 68 10.53 -0.62 -8.11
C GLY A 68 11.14 -1.49 -9.20
N GLY A 69 10.51 -2.63 -9.53
CA GLY A 69 10.90 -3.48 -10.65
C GLY A 69 10.32 -3.09 -12.01
N ALA A 70 9.33 -2.18 -12.07
CA ALA A 70 8.55 -1.87 -13.27
C ALA A 70 9.42 -1.34 -14.43
N ALA A 71 10.36 -0.44 -14.13
CA ALA A 71 11.28 0.10 -15.12
C ALA A 71 12.14 -0.99 -15.79
N GLU A 72 12.59 -1.98 -15.03
CA GLU A 72 13.37 -3.11 -15.55
C GLU A 72 12.50 -4.06 -16.39
N ILE A 73 11.26 -4.34 -15.96
CA ILE A 73 10.31 -5.14 -16.76
C ILE A 73 10.06 -4.44 -18.10
N LYS A 74 9.68 -3.16 -18.08
CA LYS A 74 9.43 -2.34 -19.27
C LYS A 74 10.64 -2.31 -20.21
N ARG A 75 11.83 -2.09 -19.68
CA ARG A 75 13.08 -2.06 -20.44
C ARG A 75 13.37 -3.39 -21.16
N ARG A 76 13.03 -4.53 -20.54
CA ARG A 76 13.29 -5.87 -21.10
C ARG A 76 12.26 -6.30 -22.12
N THR A 77 11.01 -5.94 -21.91
CA THR A 77 9.87 -6.52 -22.63
C THR A 77 9.16 -5.54 -23.55
N GLY A 78 9.34 -4.23 -23.33
CA GLY A 78 8.56 -3.19 -23.99
C GLY A 78 7.09 -3.12 -23.50
N ALA A 79 6.71 -3.89 -22.48
CA ALA A 79 5.34 -3.93 -21.98
C ALA A 79 4.91 -2.58 -21.42
N PRO A 80 3.67 -2.10 -21.74
CA PRO A 80 3.13 -0.89 -21.16
C PRO A 80 2.88 -1.05 -19.67
N VAL A 81 3.05 0.06 -18.94
CA VAL A 81 2.83 0.17 -17.50
C VAL A 81 1.60 1.03 -17.25
N TYR A 82 0.68 0.54 -16.41
CA TYR A 82 -0.53 1.22 -15.98
C TYR A 82 -0.52 1.42 -14.47
N ALA A 83 -0.98 2.58 -14.01
CA ALA A 83 -1.13 2.88 -12.58
C ALA A 83 -2.32 3.82 -12.36
N PRO A 84 -2.92 3.85 -11.15
CA PRO A 84 -3.91 4.88 -10.81
C PRO A 84 -3.32 6.27 -10.99
N ALA A 85 -4.14 7.26 -11.38
CA ALA A 85 -3.64 8.56 -11.85
C ALA A 85 -2.75 9.30 -10.82
N PHE A 86 -3.10 9.28 -9.54
CA PHE A 86 -2.28 9.90 -8.50
C PHE A 86 -0.97 9.12 -8.29
N GLU A 87 -1.06 7.80 -8.26
CA GLU A 87 0.09 6.92 -8.07
C GLU A 87 1.07 7.00 -9.26
N ALA A 88 0.55 7.16 -10.47
CA ALA A 88 1.36 7.34 -11.70
C ALA A 88 2.34 8.51 -11.56
N ALA A 89 1.90 9.63 -10.98
CA ALA A 89 2.77 10.79 -10.77
C ALA A 89 3.97 10.47 -9.86
N ILE A 90 3.78 9.62 -8.84
CA ILE A 90 4.84 9.18 -7.93
C ILE A 90 5.73 8.13 -8.62
N VAL A 91 5.16 7.16 -9.33
CA VAL A 91 5.92 6.15 -10.10
C VAL A 91 6.86 6.81 -11.12
N GLU A 92 6.42 7.90 -11.76
CA GLU A 92 7.24 8.67 -12.70
C GLU A 92 8.24 9.59 -11.99
N ASN A 93 7.92 10.06 -10.78
CA ASN A 93 8.73 10.97 -9.98
C ASN A 93 8.85 10.49 -8.52
N PRO A 94 9.60 9.41 -8.23
CA PRO A 94 9.60 8.75 -6.92
C PRO A 94 10.04 9.62 -5.75
N MET A 95 10.75 10.72 -6.02
CA MET A 95 11.09 11.71 -5.01
C MET A 95 9.87 12.35 -4.35
N LEU A 96 8.70 12.33 -5.01
CA LEU A 96 7.47 12.87 -4.44
C LEU A 96 7.09 12.17 -3.13
N GLU A 97 7.32 10.87 -3.02
CA GLU A 97 7.07 10.14 -1.77
C GLU A 97 7.93 10.65 -0.62
N ALA A 98 9.23 10.79 -0.84
CA ALA A 98 10.13 11.32 0.18
C ALA A 98 9.79 12.78 0.56
N TYR A 99 9.36 13.59 -0.41
CA TYR A 99 8.92 14.96 -0.16
C TYR A 99 7.64 15.02 0.69
N TYR A 100 6.61 14.25 0.38
CA TYR A 100 5.38 14.29 1.18
C TYR A 100 5.59 13.70 2.59
N LEU A 101 6.41 12.68 2.75
CA LEU A 101 6.79 12.17 4.07
C LEU A 101 7.48 13.23 4.94
N PHE A 102 8.18 14.18 4.31
CA PHE A 102 8.90 15.27 4.99
C PHE A 102 8.20 16.63 4.89
N GLY A 103 6.89 16.63 4.66
CA GLY A 103 6.09 17.86 4.61
C GLY A 103 6.40 18.79 3.42
N GLY A 104 6.89 18.24 2.31
CA GLY A 104 7.23 18.98 1.08
C GLY A 104 8.61 19.62 1.09
N ALA A 105 9.34 19.59 2.22
CA ALA A 105 10.71 20.07 2.29
C ALA A 105 11.71 19.04 1.72
N GLN A 106 12.95 19.48 1.43
CA GLN A 106 14.04 18.57 1.02
C GLN A 106 14.26 17.51 2.09
N PRO A 107 14.03 16.21 1.78
CA PRO A 107 14.10 15.16 2.78
C PRO A 107 15.56 14.84 3.18
N PRO A 108 15.78 14.36 4.41
CA PRO A 108 17.07 13.86 4.85
C PRO A 108 17.46 12.57 4.14
N ALA A 109 18.74 12.23 4.15
CA ALA A 109 19.29 11.06 3.43
C ALA A 109 18.62 9.75 3.81
N GLU A 110 18.16 9.60 5.04
CA GLU A 110 17.48 8.42 5.56
C GLU A 110 16.13 8.14 4.85
N LEU A 111 15.48 9.18 4.33
CA LEU A 111 14.27 9.06 3.52
C LEU A 111 14.54 8.85 2.02
N LEU A 112 15.80 8.83 1.60
CA LEU A 112 16.19 8.62 0.20
C LEU A 112 16.61 7.15 -0.09
N GLY A 113 16.25 6.24 0.81
CA GLY A 113 16.53 4.82 0.66
C GLY A 113 15.63 4.12 -0.36
N LYS A 114 16.04 2.91 -0.77
CA LYS A 114 15.32 2.11 -1.78
C LYS A 114 13.89 1.72 -1.41
N PHE A 115 13.52 1.84 -0.14
CA PHE A 115 12.16 1.55 0.34
C PHE A 115 11.20 2.75 0.25
N THR A 116 11.75 3.93 -0.05
CA THR A 116 10.97 5.17 -0.23
C THR A 116 11.13 5.72 -1.64
N VAL A 117 12.33 5.60 -2.23
CA VAL A 117 12.61 6.13 -3.57
C VAL A 117 13.00 4.99 -4.51
N GLY A 118 12.02 4.42 -5.19
CA GLY A 118 12.22 3.41 -6.22
C GLY A 118 12.78 3.99 -7.53
N PRO A 119 13.21 3.14 -8.49
CA PRO A 119 13.57 3.60 -9.83
C PRO A 119 12.35 4.17 -10.56
N ALA A 120 12.45 5.39 -11.07
CA ALA A 120 11.39 6.01 -11.89
C ALA A 120 11.01 5.14 -13.10
N CYS A 121 9.72 5.07 -13.39
CA CYS A 121 9.18 4.35 -14.52
C CYS A 121 8.12 5.18 -15.24
N ALA A 122 8.24 5.36 -16.54
CA ALA A 122 7.20 6.02 -17.32
C ALA A 122 5.92 5.16 -17.35
N VAL A 123 4.78 5.78 -17.04
CA VAL A 123 3.45 5.17 -17.06
C VAL A 123 2.78 5.45 -18.39
N ASP A 124 2.30 4.40 -19.08
CA ASP A 124 1.73 4.51 -20.43
C ASP A 124 0.22 4.78 -20.42
N GLY A 125 -0.44 4.53 -19.28
CA GLY A 125 -1.87 4.78 -19.14
C GLY A 125 -2.35 4.71 -17.70
N HIS A 126 -3.50 5.33 -17.44
CA HIS A 126 -4.07 5.34 -16.11
C HIS A 126 -5.03 4.17 -15.90
N LEU A 127 -4.88 3.50 -14.74
CA LEU A 127 -5.81 2.48 -14.26
C LEU A 127 -7.05 3.20 -13.70
N ALA A 128 -8.17 3.09 -14.40
CA ALA A 128 -9.44 3.63 -13.93
C ALA A 128 -10.19 2.60 -13.05
N ALA A 129 -11.04 3.07 -12.16
CA ALA A 129 -11.92 2.19 -11.38
C ALA A 129 -12.93 1.46 -12.27
N GLY A 130 -13.24 0.20 -11.92
CA GLY A 130 -14.21 -0.65 -12.60
C GLY A 130 -13.60 -1.60 -13.62
N ALA A 131 -14.46 -2.20 -14.42
CA ALA A 131 -14.08 -3.19 -15.42
C ALA A 131 -13.49 -2.53 -16.67
N GLN A 132 -12.36 -3.05 -17.16
CA GLN A 132 -11.68 -2.57 -18.35
C GLN A 132 -10.86 -3.67 -19.01
N THR A 133 -10.38 -3.44 -20.22
CA THR A 133 -9.49 -4.37 -20.93
C THR A 133 -8.13 -3.72 -21.10
N LEU A 134 -7.08 -4.32 -20.52
CA LEU A 134 -5.70 -3.88 -20.62
C LEU A 134 -4.85 -4.93 -21.33
N ALA A 135 -4.23 -4.57 -22.44
CA ALA A 135 -3.43 -5.49 -23.25
C ALA A 135 -4.14 -6.84 -23.55
N GLY A 136 -5.46 -6.83 -23.72
CA GLY A 136 -6.27 -8.03 -23.99
C GLY A 136 -6.75 -8.80 -22.76
N PHE A 137 -6.34 -8.42 -21.54
CA PHE A 137 -6.82 -8.99 -20.29
C PHE A 137 -8.04 -8.22 -19.77
N ALA A 138 -9.12 -8.95 -19.43
CA ALA A 138 -10.24 -8.38 -18.71
C ALA A 138 -9.85 -8.20 -17.24
N VAL A 139 -9.80 -6.98 -16.77
CA VAL A 139 -9.44 -6.62 -15.40
C VAL A 139 -10.53 -5.79 -14.75
N GLU A 140 -10.66 -5.89 -13.45
CA GLU A 140 -11.48 -4.98 -12.66
C GLU A 140 -10.60 -4.32 -11.61
N ALA A 141 -10.52 -2.98 -11.66
CA ALA A 141 -9.81 -2.19 -10.66
C ALA A 141 -10.79 -1.68 -9.60
N ILE A 142 -10.54 -2.03 -8.35
CA ILE A 142 -11.41 -1.75 -7.21
C ILE A 142 -10.70 -0.77 -6.28
N PRO A 143 -11.22 0.48 -6.08
CA PRO A 143 -10.58 1.47 -5.23
C PRO A 143 -10.51 1.04 -3.77
N MET A 144 -9.30 1.09 -3.21
CA MET A 144 -8.99 0.77 -1.81
C MET A 144 -8.06 1.82 -1.19
N PRO A 145 -8.48 3.10 -1.15
CA PRO A 145 -7.65 4.16 -0.56
C PRO A 145 -7.49 3.98 0.93
N GLY A 146 -6.43 4.57 1.47
CA GLY A 146 -6.14 4.59 2.91
C GLY A 146 -4.71 4.20 3.25
N HIS A 147 -4.19 3.11 2.69
CA HIS A 147 -2.75 2.81 2.74
C HIS A 147 -1.98 3.78 1.82
N ALA A 148 -2.41 3.95 0.59
CA ALA A 148 -2.00 5.02 -0.30
C ALA A 148 -3.25 5.78 -0.79
N GLN A 149 -3.06 6.99 -1.35
CA GLN A 149 -4.17 7.89 -1.67
C GLN A 149 -5.11 7.33 -2.72
N ASN A 150 -4.57 6.61 -3.72
CA ASN A 150 -5.34 6.13 -4.86
C ASN A 150 -5.09 4.63 -5.13
N GLN A 151 -4.74 3.87 -4.08
CA GLN A 151 -4.51 2.43 -4.20
C GLN A 151 -5.72 1.72 -4.80
N MET A 152 -5.45 0.76 -5.70
CA MET A 152 -6.45 -0.12 -6.30
C MET A 152 -6.11 -1.59 -6.01
N MET A 153 -7.11 -2.40 -5.71
CA MET A 153 -7.03 -3.84 -5.94
C MET A 153 -7.26 -4.14 -7.42
N VAL A 154 -6.68 -5.22 -7.91
CA VAL A 154 -6.81 -5.66 -9.30
C VAL A 154 -7.36 -7.09 -9.32
N ALA A 155 -8.58 -7.27 -9.82
CA ALA A 155 -9.18 -8.58 -9.97
C ALA A 155 -9.08 -9.05 -11.43
N VAL A 156 -8.67 -10.31 -11.61
CA VAL A 156 -8.65 -10.99 -12.91
C VAL A 156 -9.19 -12.41 -12.73
N GLY A 157 -10.32 -12.70 -13.33
CA GLY A 157 -11.02 -13.96 -13.12
C GLY A 157 -11.37 -14.22 -11.65
N GLU A 158 -10.88 -15.30 -11.10
CA GLU A 158 -11.17 -15.76 -9.72
C GLU A 158 -10.19 -15.21 -8.69
N VAL A 159 -9.16 -14.42 -9.08
CA VAL A 159 -8.13 -13.93 -8.18
C VAL A 159 -8.19 -12.41 -8.07
N CYS A 160 -8.16 -11.91 -6.85
CA CYS A 160 -8.07 -10.50 -6.52
C CYS A 160 -6.69 -10.20 -5.91
N PHE A 161 -5.86 -9.45 -6.61
CA PHE A 161 -4.59 -8.93 -6.10
C PHE A 161 -4.90 -7.69 -5.26
N ALA A 162 -4.91 -7.89 -3.96
CA ALA A 162 -5.40 -6.92 -2.99
C ALA A 162 -4.35 -5.88 -2.60
N ALA A 163 -3.08 -6.08 -2.97
CA ALA A 163 -1.97 -5.24 -2.55
C ALA A 163 -1.98 -4.99 -1.02
N ASP A 164 -1.77 -3.77 -0.58
CA ASP A 164 -1.73 -3.38 0.83
C ASP A 164 -3.09 -2.89 1.37
N ALA A 165 -4.20 -3.38 0.75
CA ALA A 165 -5.55 -3.16 1.29
C ALA A 165 -5.76 -3.86 2.64
N PHE A 166 -5.00 -4.92 2.93
CA PHE A 166 -4.91 -5.56 4.23
C PHE A 166 -3.53 -6.16 4.48
N PHE A 167 -3.17 -6.34 5.73
CA PHE A 167 -1.92 -6.94 6.17
C PHE A 167 -2.16 -8.28 6.88
N GLN A 168 -1.28 -9.24 6.61
CA GLN A 168 -1.24 -10.52 7.33
C GLN A 168 -0.89 -10.30 8.81
N PRO A 169 -1.31 -11.21 9.74
CA PRO A 169 -1.05 -11.07 11.16
C PRO A 169 0.42 -10.82 11.50
N ALA A 170 1.34 -11.54 10.86
CA ALA A 170 2.78 -11.35 11.07
C ALA A 170 3.28 -9.95 10.69
N VAL A 171 2.67 -9.30 9.69
CA VAL A 171 2.97 -7.92 9.29
C VAL A 171 2.45 -6.94 10.33
N LEU A 172 1.21 -7.14 10.83
CA LEU A 172 0.61 -6.32 11.88
C LEU A 172 1.41 -6.40 13.19
N GLU A 173 1.89 -7.59 13.55
CA GLU A 173 2.75 -7.79 14.73
C GLU A 173 4.11 -7.11 14.56
N LYS A 174 4.74 -7.28 13.39
CA LYS A 174 6.06 -6.73 13.11
C LYS A 174 6.10 -5.21 13.20
N TYR A 175 5.12 -4.54 12.63
CA TYR A 175 5.13 -3.07 12.55
C TYR A 175 4.37 -2.39 13.69
N GLY A 176 3.40 -3.06 14.30
CA GLY A 176 2.57 -2.53 15.39
C GLY A 176 1.67 -1.38 14.97
N ILE A 177 2.24 -0.35 14.33
CA ILE A 177 1.54 0.77 13.68
C ILE A 177 1.83 0.68 12.18
N PRO A 178 0.97 0.04 11.36
CA PRO A 178 1.14 -0.03 9.91
C PRO A 178 1.04 1.36 9.27
N PHE A 179 1.61 1.50 8.08
CA PHE A 179 1.54 2.74 7.34
C PHE A 179 0.14 2.96 6.74
N TYR A 180 -0.46 4.10 7.06
CA TYR A 180 -1.69 4.59 6.45
C TYR A 180 -1.59 6.10 6.25
N VAL A 181 -1.92 6.57 5.05
CA VAL A 181 -2.07 8.01 4.79
C VAL A 181 -3.41 8.53 5.33
N ASP A 182 -4.42 7.64 5.37
CA ASP A 182 -5.74 7.90 5.91
C ASP A 182 -6.31 6.63 6.57
N ALA A 183 -6.19 6.53 7.89
CA ALA A 183 -6.61 5.37 8.66
C ALA A 183 -8.13 5.13 8.58
N ALA A 184 -8.94 6.19 8.45
CA ALA A 184 -10.40 6.07 8.33
C ALA A 184 -10.81 5.51 6.97
N GLN A 185 -10.18 5.99 5.88
CA GLN A 185 -10.40 5.42 4.56
C GLN A 185 -9.88 3.98 4.47
N ALA A 186 -8.76 3.64 5.13
CA ALA A 186 -8.29 2.27 5.22
C ALA A 186 -9.33 1.37 5.90
N HIS A 187 -9.93 1.81 7.02
CA HIS A 187 -11.00 1.08 7.69
C HIS A 187 -12.21 0.89 6.77
N ALA A 188 -12.67 1.94 6.09
CA ALA A 188 -13.79 1.86 5.14
C ALA A 188 -13.46 0.97 3.92
N SER A 189 -12.19 0.89 3.50
CA SER A 189 -11.73 -0.02 2.44
C SER A 189 -11.78 -1.48 2.91
N LEU A 190 -11.47 -1.75 4.17
CA LEU A 190 -11.63 -3.07 4.78
C LEU A 190 -13.10 -3.53 4.82
N ASP A 191 -14.07 -2.63 5.07
CA ASP A 191 -15.50 -2.94 4.96
C ASP A 191 -15.88 -3.35 3.53
N ARG A 192 -15.35 -2.62 2.53
CA ARG A 192 -15.54 -2.99 1.11
C ARG A 192 -14.92 -4.34 0.78
N LEU A 193 -13.72 -4.62 1.30
CA LEU A 193 -13.05 -5.90 1.10
C LEU A 193 -13.86 -7.06 1.72
N ALA A 194 -14.40 -6.87 2.93
CA ALA A 194 -15.27 -7.86 3.57
C ALA A 194 -16.51 -8.17 2.73
N ALA A 195 -17.09 -7.16 2.08
CA ALA A 195 -18.26 -7.34 1.19
C ALA A 195 -17.93 -8.11 -0.10
N LEU A 196 -16.66 -8.30 -0.43
CA LEU A 196 -16.20 -9.09 -1.59
C LEU A 196 -15.86 -10.53 -1.20
N ASP A 197 -15.96 -10.91 0.08
CA ASP A 197 -15.69 -12.28 0.51
C ASP A 197 -16.63 -13.27 -0.19
N GLY A 198 -16.07 -14.37 -0.68
CA GLY A 198 -16.80 -15.33 -1.52
C GLY A 198 -16.99 -14.94 -3.00
N ARG A 199 -16.63 -13.71 -3.40
CA ARG A 199 -16.64 -13.29 -4.81
C ARG A 199 -15.42 -13.81 -5.58
N PHE A 200 -14.30 -13.94 -4.93
CA PHE A 200 -13.04 -14.42 -5.49
C PHE A 200 -12.59 -15.68 -4.74
N ALA A 201 -11.94 -16.59 -5.45
CA ALA A 201 -11.35 -17.78 -4.84
C ALA A 201 -10.11 -17.44 -3.99
N TRP A 202 -9.41 -16.36 -4.37
CA TRP A 202 -8.18 -15.92 -3.69
C TRP A 202 -8.08 -14.40 -3.60
N PHE A 203 -7.61 -13.93 -2.45
CA PHE A 203 -7.16 -12.56 -2.22
C PHE A 203 -5.64 -12.60 -1.97
N VAL A 204 -4.88 -11.91 -2.80
CA VAL A 204 -3.41 -11.84 -2.74
C VAL A 204 -2.99 -10.53 -2.09
N PRO A 205 -2.50 -10.52 -0.85
CA PRO A 205 -1.97 -9.30 -0.22
C PRO A 205 -0.65 -8.87 -0.86
N GLY A 206 -0.22 -7.64 -0.61
CA GLY A 206 1.12 -7.16 -0.96
C GLY A 206 2.22 -7.93 -0.23
N HIS A 207 1.94 -8.42 0.98
CA HIS A 207 2.92 -9.14 1.80
C HIS A 207 2.33 -10.41 2.41
N GLY A 208 3.05 -11.53 2.24
CA GLY A 208 2.68 -12.83 2.78
C GLY A 208 1.77 -13.67 1.87
N PRO A 209 1.24 -14.79 2.35
CA PRO A 209 0.48 -15.73 1.52
C PRO A 209 -0.89 -15.21 1.12
N ALA A 210 -1.41 -15.69 -0.03
CA ALA A 210 -2.79 -15.49 -0.43
C ALA A 210 -3.76 -16.13 0.57
N VAL A 211 -4.97 -15.58 0.67
CA VAL A 211 -6.06 -16.12 1.50
C VAL A 211 -7.31 -16.38 0.66
N ALA A 212 -8.03 -17.46 0.97
CA ALA A 212 -9.29 -17.78 0.32
C ALA A 212 -10.46 -16.97 0.90
N GLU A 213 -10.39 -16.65 2.19
CA GLU A 213 -11.39 -15.87 2.92
C GLU A 213 -10.76 -14.58 3.43
N ALA A 214 -11.31 -13.43 3.05
CA ALA A 214 -10.81 -12.13 3.48
C ALA A 214 -11.32 -11.75 4.88
N ALA A 215 -12.52 -12.16 5.29
CA ALA A 215 -13.17 -11.73 6.52
C ALA A 215 -12.32 -11.91 7.80
N PRO A 216 -11.57 -13.01 8.02
CA PRO A 216 -10.75 -13.15 9.22
C PRO A 216 -9.62 -12.11 9.30
N VAL A 217 -8.90 -11.88 8.19
CA VAL A 217 -7.80 -10.91 8.15
C VAL A 217 -8.31 -9.47 8.16
N VAL A 218 -9.45 -9.19 7.55
CA VAL A 218 -10.13 -7.89 7.61
C VAL A 218 -10.39 -7.49 9.06
N ARG A 219 -11.00 -8.37 9.86
CA ARG A 219 -11.30 -8.09 11.28
C ARG A 219 -10.04 -7.73 12.08
N LEU A 220 -8.94 -8.44 11.85
CA LEU A 220 -7.67 -8.16 12.55
C LEU A 220 -7.11 -6.77 12.16
N ASN A 221 -7.21 -6.40 10.89
CA ASN A 221 -6.77 -5.09 10.41
C ASN A 221 -7.65 -3.97 10.98
N GLN A 222 -8.98 -4.15 10.99
CA GLN A 222 -9.92 -3.19 11.58
C GLN A 222 -9.62 -2.97 13.07
N GLN A 223 -9.47 -4.05 13.84
CA GLN A 223 -9.11 -3.97 15.27
C GLN A 223 -7.79 -3.24 15.48
N ARG A 224 -6.80 -3.42 14.60
CA ARG A 224 -5.52 -2.71 14.68
C ARG A 224 -5.71 -1.21 14.45
N ILE A 225 -6.47 -0.82 13.41
CA ILE A 225 -6.76 0.60 13.12
C ILE A 225 -7.53 1.23 14.27
N GLU A 226 -8.56 0.56 14.80
CA GLU A 226 -9.36 1.01 15.93
C GLU A 226 -8.49 1.20 17.18
N ALA A 227 -7.60 0.26 17.48
CA ALA A 227 -6.68 0.36 18.61
C ALA A 227 -5.74 1.57 18.48
N ILE A 228 -5.16 1.80 17.29
CA ILE A 228 -4.32 2.97 17.04
C ILE A 228 -5.14 4.26 17.24
N MET A 229 -6.33 4.34 16.64
CA MET A 229 -7.22 5.50 16.74
C MET A 229 -7.61 5.81 18.19
N ASP A 230 -7.93 4.77 18.97
CA ASP A 230 -8.26 4.89 20.39
C ASP A 230 -7.08 5.38 21.22
N HIS A 231 -5.87 4.90 20.95
CA HIS A 231 -4.67 5.41 21.62
C HIS A 231 -4.39 6.87 21.24
N VAL A 232 -4.50 7.25 19.96
CA VAL A 232 -4.40 8.67 19.55
C VAL A 232 -5.40 9.52 20.34
N ARG A 233 -6.68 9.13 20.38
CA ARG A 233 -7.75 9.84 21.11
C ARG A 233 -7.42 10.04 22.59
N ARG A 234 -6.92 9.00 23.27
CA ARG A 234 -6.55 9.06 24.69
C ARG A 234 -5.34 9.94 24.97
N THR A 235 -4.40 10.00 24.02
CA THR A 235 -3.15 10.77 24.18
C THR A 235 -3.31 12.27 23.96
N LEU A 236 -4.52 12.73 23.60
CA LEU A 236 -4.83 14.17 23.47
C LEU A 236 -5.12 14.85 24.81
N GLU A 237 -5.09 14.15 25.90
CA GLU A 237 -5.18 14.67 27.27
C GLU A 237 -3.94 14.25 28.09
N PRO A 238 -3.07 15.20 28.48
CA PRO A 238 -3.09 16.64 28.19
C PRO A 238 -2.74 16.94 26.73
N PRO A 239 -3.07 18.20 26.25
CA PRO A 239 -2.74 18.64 24.90
C PRO A 239 -1.28 18.40 24.52
N ALA A 240 -1.01 18.04 23.25
CA ALA A 240 0.31 17.63 22.81
C ALA A 240 0.59 17.94 21.33
N GLU A 241 1.86 18.12 20.99
CA GLU A 241 2.32 18.12 19.60
C GLU A 241 2.19 16.72 18.97
N ALA A 242 2.03 16.63 17.65
CA ALA A 242 1.89 15.34 16.95
C ALA A 242 3.07 14.38 17.24
N SER A 243 4.28 14.89 17.41
CA SER A 243 5.46 14.12 17.80
C SER A 243 5.33 13.48 19.19
N THR A 244 4.72 14.20 20.13
CA THR A 244 4.43 13.69 21.47
C THR A 244 3.30 12.66 21.45
N VAL A 245 2.27 12.89 20.61
CA VAL A 245 1.20 11.90 20.38
C VAL A 245 1.79 10.60 19.83
N LEU A 246 2.64 10.69 18.80
CA LEU A 246 3.34 9.51 18.27
C LEU A 246 4.11 8.75 19.37
N ALA A 247 4.91 9.45 20.16
CA ALA A 247 5.70 8.82 21.23
C ALA A 247 4.81 8.07 22.24
N ARG A 248 3.72 8.71 22.71
CA ARG A 248 2.76 8.10 23.65
C ARG A 248 2.04 6.89 23.05
N VAL A 249 1.62 6.97 21.78
CA VAL A 249 0.95 5.85 21.09
C VAL A 249 1.91 4.68 20.88
N ALA A 250 3.15 4.97 20.44
CA ALA A 250 4.18 3.95 20.25
C ALA A 250 4.51 3.22 21.58
N GLU A 251 4.66 3.97 22.69
CA GLU A 251 4.86 3.41 24.01
C GLU A 251 3.69 2.52 24.43
N ALA A 252 2.44 3.00 24.29
CA ALA A 252 1.25 2.27 24.68
C ALA A 252 1.03 0.97 23.89
N LEU A 253 1.48 0.94 22.62
CA LEU A 253 1.40 -0.23 21.74
C LEU A 253 2.67 -1.08 21.76
N GLY A 254 3.70 -0.72 22.54
CA GLY A 254 4.97 -1.43 22.58
C GLY A 254 5.77 -1.36 21.28
N VAL A 255 5.59 -0.31 20.48
CA VAL A 255 6.22 -0.15 19.18
C VAL A 255 7.54 0.60 19.31
N THR A 256 8.62 0.02 18.77
CA THR A 256 9.92 0.67 18.71
C THR A 256 10.08 1.51 17.45
N ILE A 257 10.38 2.79 17.60
CA ILE A 257 10.71 3.69 16.48
C ILE A 257 12.23 3.64 16.26
N ALA A 258 12.67 2.77 15.35
CA ALA A 258 14.07 2.44 15.12
C ALA A 258 14.75 3.30 14.04
N GLY A 259 14.60 4.61 14.10
CA GLY A 259 15.30 5.54 13.21
C GLY A 259 14.37 6.45 12.38
N PRO A 260 14.95 7.39 11.61
CA PRO A 260 14.20 8.45 10.94
C PRO A 260 13.14 7.92 9.96
N THR A 261 13.45 6.94 9.13
CA THR A 261 12.49 6.40 8.16
C THR A 261 11.26 5.83 8.85
N VAL A 262 11.43 5.00 9.89
CA VAL A 262 10.31 4.44 10.67
C VAL A 262 9.53 5.57 11.35
N TYR A 263 10.22 6.58 11.87
CA TYR A 263 9.59 7.75 12.50
C TYR A 263 8.63 8.46 11.53
N TYR A 264 9.07 8.81 10.32
CA TYR A 264 8.24 9.56 9.38
C TYR A 264 7.08 8.72 8.82
N LEU A 265 7.33 7.44 8.53
CA LEU A 265 6.25 6.52 8.12
C LEU A 265 5.18 6.40 9.21
N THR A 266 5.58 6.19 10.47
CA THR A 266 4.62 6.09 11.60
C THR A 266 3.95 7.43 11.86
N MET A 267 4.68 8.56 11.74
CA MET A 267 4.13 9.91 11.90
C MET A 267 3.01 10.18 10.90
N THR A 268 3.15 9.72 9.65
CA THR A 268 2.09 9.86 8.64
C THR A 268 0.79 9.21 9.10
N THR A 269 0.85 8.01 9.66
CA THR A 269 -0.33 7.33 10.22
C THR A 269 -0.95 8.10 11.38
N ILE A 270 -0.12 8.61 12.31
CA ILE A 270 -0.62 9.42 13.44
C ILE A 270 -1.26 10.72 12.96
N GLN A 271 -0.67 11.41 11.99
CA GLN A 271 -1.23 12.63 11.40
C GLN A 271 -2.57 12.34 10.68
N GLY A 272 -2.68 11.23 9.95
CA GLY A 272 -3.93 10.77 9.35
C GLY A 272 -5.02 10.53 10.40
N CYS A 273 -4.68 9.89 11.53
CA CYS A 273 -5.60 9.70 12.65
C CYS A 273 -6.03 11.04 13.28
N LEU A 274 -5.10 11.95 13.54
CA LEU A 274 -5.39 13.27 14.10
C LEU A 274 -6.32 14.09 13.18
N SER A 275 -6.04 14.09 11.87
CA SER A 275 -6.88 14.76 10.88
C SER A 275 -8.30 14.19 10.84
N HIS A 276 -8.44 12.86 10.93
CA HIS A 276 -9.74 12.22 11.00
C HIS A 276 -10.50 12.62 12.27
N LEU A 277 -9.87 12.55 13.45
CA LEU A 277 -10.50 12.95 14.71
C LEU A 277 -10.94 14.44 14.68
N GLN A 278 -10.18 15.29 14.03
CA GLN A 278 -10.57 16.68 13.82
C GLN A 278 -11.80 16.79 12.89
N ALA A 279 -11.81 16.05 11.79
CA ALA A 279 -12.92 16.07 10.83
C ALA A 279 -14.25 15.63 11.45
N ILE A 280 -14.23 14.67 12.38
CA ILE A 280 -15.43 14.21 13.11
C ILE A 280 -15.72 15.01 14.39
N GLY A 281 -14.94 16.06 14.68
CA GLY A 281 -15.17 16.97 15.79
C GLY A 281 -14.69 16.49 17.17
N GLU A 282 -13.90 15.43 17.23
CA GLU A 282 -13.36 14.88 18.49
C GLU A 282 -12.01 15.50 18.88
N ALA A 283 -11.28 16.07 17.94
CA ALA A 283 -10.01 16.75 18.18
C ALA A 283 -9.99 18.15 17.57
N GLN A 284 -9.07 18.97 18.05
CA GLN A 284 -8.75 20.27 17.46
C GLN A 284 -7.25 20.50 17.48
N VAL A 285 -6.75 21.34 16.58
CA VAL A 285 -5.37 21.81 16.54
C VAL A 285 -5.34 23.32 16.67
N GLU A 286 -4.48 23.83 17.54
CA GLU A 286 -4.27 25.26 17.75
C GLU A 286 -2.77 25.57 17.79
N VAL A 287 -2.41 26.80 17.46
CA VAL A 287 -1.04 27.28 17.62
C VAL A 287 -0.91 27.94 19.00
N MET A 288 -0.20 27.27 19.90
CA MET A 288 0.07 27.73 21.27
C MET A 288 1.59 27.83 21.44
N ASP A 289 2.09 28.96 21.91
CA ASP A 289 3.52 29.19 22.12
C ASP A 289 4.39 28.79 20.90
N ARG A 290 3.96 29.12 19.69
CA ARG A 290 4.62 28.79 18.40
C ARG A 290 4.68 27.29 18.06
N ARG A 291 3.82 26.47 18.68
CA ARG A 291 3.72 25.02 18.48
C ARG A 291 2.31 24.67 18.00
N ALA A 292 2.20 23.76 17.06
CA ALA A 292 0.91 23.15 16.70
C ALA A 292 0.54 22.08 17.73
N VAL A 293 -0.46 22.37 18.55
CA VAL A 293 -0.86 21.54 19.69
C VAL A 293 -2.24 20.94 19.42
N TRP A 294 -2.32 19.66 19.48
CA TRP A 294 -3.55 18.88 19.36
C TRP A 294 -4.16 18.64 20.74
N SER A 295 -5.47 18.79 20.84
CA SER A 295 -6.21 18.53 22.06
C SER A 295 -7.54 17.86 21.74
N ARG A 296 -8.12 17.21 22.74
CA ARG A 296 -9.49 16.71 22.66
C ARG A 296 -10.44 17.90 22.61
N ARG A 297 -11.42 17.85 21.71
CA ARG A 297 -12.49 18.87 21.69
C ARG A 297 -13.46 18.58 22.81
N ALA A 298 -13.76 19.58 23.66
CA ALA A 298 -14.85 19.51 24.62
C ALA A 298 -16.16 19.39 23.85
N GLY A 299 -16.96 18.38 24.16
CA GLY A 299 -18.27 18.16 23.56
C GLY A 299 -19.28 19.23 23.93
#